data_037f5b02fbeb937de931f9d6e5d31105
#
_entry.id   037f5b02fbeb937de931f9d6e5d31105
#
_cell.length_a   1.000
_cell.length_b   1.000
_cell.length_c   1.000
_cell.angle_alpha   90.00
_cell.angle_beta   90.00
_cell.angle_gamma   90.00
#
_symmetry.space_group_name_H-M   'P 1'
#
loop_
_entity.id
_entity.type
_entity.pdbx_description
1 polymer ?
#
loop_
_entity_poly.entity_id
_entity_poly.type
_entity_poly.pdbx_seq_one_letter_code
_entity_poly.pdbx_strand_id
1 'polypeptide(L)'
;MLLLVLMKEERFFYVPNATDVDRLPQEEAAHATRVLRLKEGDSIFLIDGEGGIHQAVVTIATNKQCQYKITNTTTLPQSENRIHIAIAPTKMMERMEWMAEKATEIGIDEISFLEGQFSERRKMRVDRIEKTVVSAMKQSRKAWMPAINDMIPVKQFIDTPREGRKFICHCHEEIPRTSLQQKLEEVQSSMFNVQCSTANGQSFTVLIGPEGDFSIEEVEYALKHGYESVSLGDFRLRTETAALVALMTIKLGNNNQ
;
A
#
# COMPACT_ATOMS: atom_id res chain seq x y z
N MET A 1 -10.50 41.47 -7.53
CA MET A 1 -10.46 40.79 -8.83
C MET A 1 -9.48 39.65 -8.69
N LEU A 2 -10.01 38.50 -8.35
CA LEU A 2 -9.25 37.31 -7.92
C LEU A 2 -8.57 36.72 -9.13
N LEU A 3 -7.25 36.59 -9.06
CA LEU A 3 -6.43 35.85 -10.01
C LEU A 3 -6.86 34.38 -9.94
N LEU A 4 -7.79 33.96 -10.80
CA LEU A 4 -7.93 32.56 -11.15
C LEU A 4 -6.67 32.20 -11.98
N VAL A 5 -5.57 31.92 -11.28
CA VAL A 5 -4.48 31.15 -11.87
C VAL A 5 -5.14 29.83 -12.24
N LEU A 6 -5.34 29.60 -13.52
CA LEU A 6 -5.62 28.29 -14.08
C LEU A 6 -4.55 27.36 -13.54
N MET A 7 -4.84 26.64 -12.45
CA MET A 7 -4.00 25.54 -11.98
C MET A 7 -4.07 24.51 -13.10
N LYS A 8 -3.05 24.56 -13.97
CA LYS A 8 -2.84 23.54 -14.98
C LYS A 8 -2.78 22.24 -14.19
N GLU A 9 -3.72 21.34 -14.45
CA GLU A 9 -3.83 20.07 -13.73
C GLU A 9 -2.46 19.37 -13.77
N GLU A 10 -1.85 19.14 -12.62
CA GLU A 10 -0.55 18.48 -12.53
C GLU A 10 -0.70 17.05 -13.02
N ARG A 11 0.11 16.67 -14.00
CA ARG A 11 0.02 15.42 -14.72
C ARG A 11 1.17 14.52 -14.29
N PHE A 12 0.84 13.47 -13.54
CA PHE A 12 1.79 12.50 -13.01
C PHE A 12 1.88 11.26 -13.90
N PHE A 13 3.11 10.82 -14.16
CA PHE A 13 3.41 9.61 -14.90
C PHE A 13 4.34 8.71 -14.06
N TYR A 14 4.12 7.40 -14.12
CA TYR A 14 5.01 6.45 -13.46
C TYR A 14 6.12 6.06 -14.44
N VAL A 15 7.36 6.32 -14.05
CA VAL A 15 8.55 6.05 -14.87
C VAL A 15 9.63 5.48 -13.97
N PRO A 16 9.73 4.14 -13.85
CA PRO A 16 10.87 3.53 -13.18
C PRO A 16 12.18 3.99 -13.82
N ASN A 17 13.20 4.27 -12.98
CA ASN A 17 14.50 4.81 -13.42
C ASN A 17 14.37 6.11 -14.25
N ALA A 18 13.48 7.03 -13.85
CA ALA A 18 13.18 8.25 -14.59
C ALA A 18 14.41 9.10 -14.93
N THR A 19 15.47 9.02 -14.12
CA THR A 19 16.75 9.71 -14.33
C THR A 19 17.63 9.07 -15.41
N ASP A 20 17.42 7.79 -15.70
CA ASP A 20 18.27 7.01 -16.62
C ASP A 20 17.69 6.93 -18.04
N VAL A 21 16.44 7.36 -18.21
CA VAL A 21 15.72 7.35 -19.49
C VAL A 21 15.21 8.74 -19.84
N ASP A 22 15.01 8.99 -21.13
CA ASP A 22 14.56 10.29 -21.65
C ASP A 22 13.12 10.27 -22.19
N ARG A 23 12.40 9.15 -22.00
CA ARG A 23 11.07 8.93 -22.58
C ARG A 23 10.13 8.19 -21.65
N LEU A 24 8.85 8.51 -21.80
CA LEU A 24 7.79 7.79 -21.09
C LEU A 24 7.68 6.34 -21.59
N PRO A 25 7.34 5.37 -20.70
CA PRO A 25 6.94 4.02 -21.11
C PRO A 25 5.83 4.08 -22.16
N GLN A 26 5.74 3.06 -23.02
CA GLN A 26 4.82 3.05 -24.18
C GLN A 26 3.35 3.32 -23.80
N GLU A 27 2.86 2.72 -22.71
CA GLU A 27 1.49 2.92 -22.23
C GLU A 27 1.29 4.37 -21.76
N GLU A 28 2.24 4.91 -20.98
CA GLU A 28 2.22 6.29 -20.49
C GLU A 28 2.36 7.31 -21.64
N ALA A 29 3.20 7.04 -22.64
CA ALA A 29 3.34 7.89 -23.82
C ALA A 29 2.05 7.95 -24.65
N ALA A 30 1.36 6.82 -24.81
CA ALA A 30 0.07 6.77 -25.47
C ALA A 30 -1.00 7.57 -24.71
N HIS A 31 -1.03 7.46 -23.38
CA HIS A 31 -1.91 8.26 -22.54
C HIS A 31 -1.59 9.76 -22.65
N ALA A 32 -0.32 10.14 -22.54
CA ALA A 32 0.16 11.52 -22.62
C ALA A 32 -0.25 12.19 -23.94
N THR A 33 -0.06 11.50 -25.06
CA THR A 33 -0.25 12.13 -26.38
C THR A 33 -1.67 12.03 -26.90
N ARG A 34 -2.36 10.89 -26.70
CA ARG A 34 -3.72 10.67 -27.25
C ARG A 34 -4.83 11.18 -26.34
N VAL A 35 -4.69 10.98 -25.01
CA VAL A 35 -5.71 11.34 -24.04
C VAL A 35 -5.48 12.76 -23.53
N LEU A 36 -4.29 13.02 -22.98
CA LEU A 36 -3.95 14.32 -22.39
C LEU A 36 -3.50 15.36 -23.43
N ARG A 37 -3.20 14.93 -24.67
CA ARG A 37 -2.81 15.77 -25.81
C ARG A 37 -1.64 16.70 -25.48
N LEU A 38 -0.65 16.17 -24.75
CA LEU A 38 0.57 16.90 -24.42
C LEU A 38 1.32 17.32 -25.68
N LYS A 39 1.95 18.48 -25.56
CA LYS A 39 2.78 19.08 -26.60
C LYS A 39 4.18 19.37 -26.07
N GLU A 40 5.11 19.60 -26.97
CA GLU A 40 6.43 20.13 -26.64
C GLU A 40 6.29 21.41 -25.79
N GLY A 41 7.10 21.50 -24.73
CA GLY A 41 7.06 22.58 -23.74
C GLY A 41 6.05 22.37 -22.59
N ASP A 42 5.19 21.36 -22.62
CA ASP A 42 4.29 21.07 -21.51
C ASP A 42 5.07 20.54 -20.30
N SER A 43 4.68 21.00 -19.09
CA SER A 43 5.24 20.50 -17.84
C SER A 43 4.51 19.25 -17.38
N ILE A 44 5.29 18.27 -16.89
CA ILE A 44 4.83 17.01 -16.35
C ILE A 44 5.58 16.67 -15.07
N PHE A 45 5.03 15.77 -14.28
CA PHE A 45 5.68 15.17 -13.12
C PHE A 45 5.88 13.69 -13.35
N LEU A 46 7.04 13.18 -12.96
CA LEU A 46 7.36 11.76 -13.02
C LEU A 46 7.56 11.26 -11.59
N ILE A 47 7.04 10.08 -11.30
CA ILE A 47 7.30 9.33 -10.07
C ILE A 47 7.98 8.03 -10.43
N ASP A 48 9.08 7.71 -9.72
CA ASP A 48 9.89 6.53 -10.03
C ASP A 48 9.52 5.28 -9.24
N GLY A 49 8.74 5.45 -8.15
CA GLY A 49 8.41 4.37 -7.23
C GLY A 49 9.43 4.15 -6.12
N GLU A 50 10.53 4.89 -6.12
CA GLU A 50 11.64 4.82 -5.17
C GLU A 50 11.80 6.11 -4.34
N GLY A 51 10.76 6.93 -4.31
CA GLY A 51 10.71 8.19 -3.56
C GLY A 51 11.02 9.43 -4.39
N GLY A 52 11.41 9.30 -5.63
CA GLY A 52 11.68 10.41 -6.54
C GLY A 52 10.40 11.01 -7.13
N ILE A 53 10.32 12.35 -7.07
CA ILE A 53 9.37 13.17 -7.81
C ILE A 53 10.18 14.09 -8.71
N HIS A 54 10.05 13.91 -10.02
CA HIS A 54 10.81 14.67 -11.00
C HIS A 54 9.89 15.61 -11.78
N GLN A 55 10.17 16.89 -11.71
CA GLN A 55 9.59 17.87 -12.63
C GLN A 55 10.29 17.75 -13.98
N ALA A 56 9.53 17.69 -15.05
CA ALA A 56 10.08 17.56 -16.38
C ALA A 56 9.28 18.38 -17.40
N VAL A 57 9.93 18.69 -18.52
CA VAL A 57 9.32 19.36 -19.67
C VAL A 57 9.33 18.38 -20.85
N VAL A 58 8.21 18.26 -21.52
CA VAL A 58 8.08 17.46 -22.76
C VAL A 58 8.94 18.09 -23.85
N THR A 59 9.85 17.31 -24.43
CA THR A 59 10.73 17.74 -25.53
C THR A 59 10.23 17.26 -26.88
N ILE A 60 9.61 16.07 -26.93
CA ILE A 60 9.01 15.49 -28.13
C ILE A 60 7.69 14.84 -27.75
N ALA A 61 6.61 15.17 -28.46
CA ALA A 61 5.30 14.55 -28.30
C ALA A 61 4.79 14.09 -29.67
N THR A 62 4.82 12.78 -29.90
CA THR A 62 4.29 12.14 -31.11
C THR A 62 3.35 10.99 -30.76
N ASN A 63 2.60 10.47 -31.73
CA ASN A 63 1.73 9.30 -31.49
C ASN A 63 2.50 8.03 -31.10
N LYS A 64 3.82 8.00 -31.26
CA LYS A 64 4.68 6.83 -31.00
C LYS A 64 5.53 6.98 -29.73
N GLN A 65 5.85 8.21 -29.34
CA GLN A 65 6.75 8.47 -28.20
C GLN A 65 6.46 9.84 -27.58
N CYS A 66 6.73 9.94 -26.29
CA CYS A 66 6.78 11.18 -25.55
C CYS A 66 8.12 11.24 -24.83
N GLN A 67 9.00 12.17 -25.24
CA GLN A 67 10.29 12.41 -24.58
C GLN A 67 10.18 13.58 -23.65
N TYR A 68 11.05 13.59 -22.63
CA TYR A 68 11.09 14.64 -21.61
C TYR A 68 12.53 15.00 -21.22
N LYS A 69 12.66 16.12 -20.59
CA LYS A 69 13.88 16.55 -19.90
C LYS A 69 13.52 16.91 -18.46
N ILE A 70 14.17 16.27 -17.49
CA ILE A 70 14.02 16.59 -16.08
C ILE A 70 14.62 17.98 -15.82
N THR A 71 13.88 18.82 -15.10
CA THR A 71 14.26 20.18 -14.71
C THR A 71 14.54 20.30 -13.22
N ASN A 72 13.87 19.48 -12.40
CA ASN A 72 14.10 19.44 -10.96
C ASN A 72 13.75 18.04 -10.41
N THR A 73 14.40 17.65 -9.33
CA THR A 73 14.15 16.39 -8.62
C THR A 73 14.01 16.65 -7.13
N THR A 74 12.97 16.05 -6.53
CA THR A 74 12.76 16.02 -5.09
C THR A 74 12.69 14.57 -4.67
N THR A 75 13.44 14.16 -3.65
CA THR A 75 13.39 12.81 -3.08
C THR A 75 12.67 12.87 -1.74
N LEU A 76 11.61 12.10 -1.60
CA LEU A 76 10.88 11.95 -0.35
C LEU A 76 11.48 10.81 0.47
N PRO A 77 11.69 10.99 1.78
CA PRO A 77 12.13 9.89 2.64
C PRO A 77 11.07 8.79 2.68
N GLN A 78 11.51 7.56 2.83
CA GLN A 78 10.61 6.45 3.10
C GLN A 78 10.00 6.61 4.50
N SER A 79 8.75 6.17 4.66
CA SER A 79 8.10 6.17 5.99
C SER A 79 8.93 5.33 6.97
N GLU A 80 9.19 5.89 8.15
CA GLU A 80 9.84 5.15 9.23
C GLU A 80 8.96 4.00 9.73
N ASN A 81 7.64 4.21 9.75
CA ASN A 81 6.67 3.19 10.14
C ASN A 81 6.18 2.43 8.91
N ARG A 82 6.48 1.14 8.84
CA ARG A 82 6.11 0.28 7.73
C ARG A 82 4.88 -0.56 8.04
N ILE A 83 3.92 -0.57 7.14
CA ILE A 83 2.68 -1.32 7.31
C ILE A 83 2.52 -2.33 6.18
N HIS A 84 2.48 -3.60 6.59
CA HIS A 84 2.27 -4.75 5.72
C HIS A 84 0.91 -5.37 6.00
N ILE A 85 0.05 -5.43 5.00
CA ILE A 85 -1.22 -6.17 5.03
C ILE A 85 -1.05 -7.47 4.26
N ALA A 86 -1.19 -8.59 4.94
CA ALA A 86 -1.22 -9.91 4.34
C ALA A 86 -2.67 -10.42 4.35
N ILE A 87 -3.27 -10.53 3.17
CA ILE A 87 -4.70 -10.73 3.01
C ILE A 87 -5.03 -11.98 2.19
N ALA A 88 -5.93 -12.81 2.68
CA ALA A 88 -6.54 -13.86 1.88
C ALA A 88 -7.55 -13.23 0.91
N PRO A 89 -7.30 -13.27 -0.41
CA PRO A 89 -8.10 -12.50 -1.37
C PRO A 89 -9.53 -13.06 -1.47
N THR A 90 -10.47 -12.14 -1.63
CA THR A 90 -11.88 -12.49 -1.89
C THR A 90 -12.05 -13.16 -3.26
N LYS A 91 -13.19 -13.82 -3.47
CA LYS A 91 -13.56 -14.40 -4.75
C LYS A 91 -13.57 -13.36 -5.88
N MET A 92 -14.04 -12.15 -5.62
CA MET A 92 -14.15 -11.07 -6.61
C MET A 92 -12.86 -10.28 -6.69
N MET A 93 -12.22 -10.31 -7.87
CA MET A 93 -10.96 -9.59 -8.13
C MET A 93 -11.12 -8.07 -7.98
N GLU A 94 -12.23 -7.54 -8.40
CA GLU A 94 -12.53 -6.10 -8.35
C GLU A 94 -12.49 -5.54 -6.93
N ARG A 95 -12.83 -6.35 -5.91
CA ARG A 95 -12.71 -5.94 -4.51
C ARG A 95 -11.25 -5.85 -4.06
N MET A 96 -10.40 -6.75 -4.57
CA MET A 96 -8.96 -6.69 -4.28
C MET A 96 -8.29 -5.52 -4.97
N GLU A 97 -8.69 -5.22 -6.21
CA GLU A 97 -8.24 -4.04 -6.93
C GLU A 97 -8.65 -2.76 -6.19
N TRP A 98 -9.92 -2.67 -5.78
CA TRP A 98 -10.42 -1.54 -4.99
C TRP A 98 -9.69 -1.40 -3.64
N MET A 99 -9.46 -2.51 -2.93
CA MET A 99 -8.69 -2.50 -1.68
C MET A 99 -7.27 -2.00 -1.92
N ALA A 100 -6.57 -2.51 -2.93
CA ALA A 100 -5.20 -2.10 -3.26
C ALA A 100 -5.12 -0.61 -3.66
N GLU A 101 -6.10 -0.11 -4.43
CA GLU A 101 -6.24 1.31 -4.76
C GLU A 101 -6.32 2.15 -3.48
N LYS A 102 -7.27 1.86 -2.59
CA LYS A 102 -7.49 2.64 -1.37
C LYS A 102 -6.36 2.48 -0.36
N ALA A 103 -5.78 1.28 -0.24
CA ALA A 103 -4.60 1.06 0.58
C ALA A 103 -3.40 1.90 0.11
N THR A 104 -3.20 2.02 -1.20
CA THR A 104 -2.17 2.88 -1.79
C THR A 104 -2.43 4.36 -1.48
N GLU A 105 -3.67 4.84 -1.63
CA GLU A 105 -4.05 6.22 -1.28
C GLU A 105 -3.79 6.52 0.21
N ILE A 106 -4.10 5.58 1.11
CA ILE A 106 -3.85 5.70 2.56
C ILE A 106 -2.34 5.67 2.86
N GLY A 107 -1.56 4.97 2.05
CA GLY A 107 -0.09 4.87 2.19
C GLY A 107 0.35 3.57 2.84
N ILE A 108 -0.06 2.44 2.27
CA ILE A 108 0.47 1.11 2.59
C ILE A 108 1.90 0.97 2.05
N ASP A 109 2.70 0.14 2.71
CA ASP A 109 4.07 -0.14 2.28
C ASP A 109 4.20 -1.52 1.62
N GLU A 110 3.37 -2.48 2.00
CA GLU A 110 3.47 -3.85 1.48
C GLU A 110 2.13 -4.58 1.51
N ILE A 111 1.82 -5.31 0.44
CA ILE A 111 0.65 -6.18 0.32
C ILE A 111 1.13 -7.59 -0.05
N SER A 112 0.74 -8.59 0.74
CA SER A 112 0.92 -10.01 0.42
C SER A 112 -0.43 -10.71 0.30
N PHE A 113 -0.51 -11.70 -0.58
CA PHE A 113 -1.70 -12.51 -0.71
C PHE A 113 -1.52 -13.87 -0.03
N LEU A 114 -2.56 -14.32 0.68
CA LEU A 114 -2.54 -15.53 1.49
C LEU A 114 -3.50 -16.59 0.94
N GLU A 115 -3.06 -17.83 0.94
CA GLU A 115 -3.93 -18.98 0.72
C GLU A 115 -4.22 -19.65 2.07
N GLY A 116 -5.39 -19.40 2.64
CA GLY A 116 -5.89 -20.04 3.86
C GLY A 116 -6.77 -21.25 3.55
N GLN A 117 -7.11 -22.01 4.60
CA GLN A 117 -7.93 -23.23 4.50
C GLN A 117 -9.27 -22.96 3.83
N PHE A 118 -9.93 -21.85 4.15
CA PHE A 118 -11.25 -21.48 3.63
C PHE A 118 -11.20 -20.46 2.48
N SER A 119 -10.03 -20.28 1.86
CA SER A 119 -9.90 -19.40 0.70
C SER A 119 -10.62 -19.98 -0.51
N GLU A 120 -11.58 -19.25 -1.07
CA GLU A 120 -12.22 -19.61 -2.34
C GLU A 120 -11.28 -19.34 -3.53
N ARG A 121 -10.47 -18.28 -3.45
CA ARG A 121 -9.49 -17.94 -4.47
C ARG A 121 -8.15 -18.60 -4.15
N ARG A 122 -7.62 -19.35 -5.13
CA ARG A 122 -6.36 -20.10 -5.01
C ARG A 122 -5.22 -19.52 -5.87
N LYS A 123 -5.49 -18.46 -6.65
CA LYS A 123 -4.50 -17.79 -7.48
C LYS A 123 -4.78 -16.31 -7.54
N MET A 124 -3.73 -15.49 -7.48
CA MET A 124 -3.85 -14.04 -7.58
C MET A 124 -3.22 -13.52 -8.88
N ARG A 125 -3.87 -12.54 -9.50
CA ARG A 125 -3.34 -11.81 -10.64
C ARG A 125 -2.61 -10.56 -10.13
N VAL A 126 -1.38 -10.76 -9.65
CA VAL A 126 -0.55 -9.70 -9.08
C VAL A 126 -0.31 -8.58 -10.10
N ASP A 127 -0.15 -8.93 -11.38
CA ASP A 127 -0.03 -7.99 -12.49
C ASP A 127 -1.18 -6.95 -12.58
N ARG A 128 -2.40 -7.36 -12.23
CA ARG A 128 -3.56 -6.45 -12.19
C ARG A 128 -3.52 -5.53 -10.97
N ILE A 129 -3.09 -6.05 -9.82
CA ILE A 129 -2.92 -5.25 -8.60
C ILE A 129 -1.84 -4.19 -8.80
N GLU A 130 -0.69 -4.56 -9.37
CA GLU A 130 0.39 -3.61 -9.66
C GLU A 130 -0.08 -2.46 -10.56
N LYS A 131 -0.84 -2.75 -11.61
CA LYS A 131 -1.42 -1.71 -12.48
C LYS A 131 -2.37 -0.78 -11.71
N THR A 132 -3.19 -1.33 -10.82
CA THR A 132 -4.10 -0.55 -9.97
C THR A 132 -3.30 0.34 -9.02
N VAL A 133 -2.26 -0.21 -8.37
CA VAL A 133 -1.36 0.52 -7.47
C VAL A 133 -0.67 1.67 -8.19
N VAL A 134 -0.10 1.43 -9.39
CA VAL A 134 0.51 2.49 -10.22
C VAL A 134 -0.49 3.60 -10.55
N SER A 135 -1.72 3.25 -10.89
CA SER A 135 -2.78 4.24 -11.15
C SER A 135 -3.10 5.05 -9.89
N ALA A 136 -3.23 4.39 -8.74
CA ALA A 136 -3.49 5.03 -7.46
C ALA A 136 -2.33 5.93 -7.02
N MET A 137 -1.07 5.52 -7.22
CA MET A 137 0.12 6.33 -6.96
C MET A 137 0.09 7.64 -7.74
N LYS A 138 -0.18 7.58 -9.05
CA LYS A 138 -0.26 8.77 -9.90
C LYS A 138 -1.35 9.72 -9.42
N GLN A 139 -2.52 9.19 -9.09
CA GLN A 139 -3.66 9.98 -8.64
C GLN A 139 -3.41 10.61 -7.25
N SER A 140 -2.82 9.85 -6.32
CA SER A 140 -2.54 10.29 -4.95
C SER A 140 -1.16 10.94 -4.77
N ARG A 141 -0.37 11.06 -5.86
CA ARG A 141 0.98 11.66 -5.90
C ARG A 141 1.96 10.97 -4.95
N LYS A 142 1.85 9.65 -4.80
CA LYS A 142 2.75 8.84 -3.98
C LYS A 142 4.04 8.52 -4.75
N ALA A 143 5.18 8.85 -4.18
CA ALA A 143 6.49 8.60 -4.80
C ALA A 143 7.03 7.19 -4.51
N TRP A 144 6.58 6.55 -3.43
CA TRP A 144 6.99 5.21 -3.03
C TRP A 144 5.97 4.17 -3.51
N MET A 145 6.44 3.18 -4.26
CA MET A 145 5.61 2.06 -4.70
C MET A 145 5.52 1.02 -3.58
N PRO A 146 4.32 0.62 -3.15
CA PRO A 146 4.16 -0.50 -2.23
C PRO A 146 4.71 -1.79 -2.83
N ALA A 147 5.36 -2.63 -2.01
CA ALA A 147 5.72 -3.98 -2.43
C ALA A 147 4.46 -4.84 -2.59
N ILE A 148 4.33 -5.53 -3.71
CA ILE A 148 3.22 -6.44 -3.98
C ILE A 148 3.78 -7.84 -4.15
N ASN A 149 3.41 -8.74 -3.24
CA ASN A 149 3.93 -10.10 -3.21
C ASN A 149 2.94 -11.11 -3.77
N ASP A 150 3.49 -12.20 -4.29
CA ASP A 150 2.70 -13.33 -4.75
C ASP A 150 1.90 -13.99 -3.63
N MET A 151 0.94 -14.84 -4.02
CA MET A 151 0.10 -15.59 -3.10
C MET A 151 0.85 -16.83 -2.59
N ILE A 152 0.91 -16.96 -1.27
CA ILE A 152 1.54 -18.09 -0.58
C ILE A 152 0.63 -18.67 0.52
N PRO A 153 0.80 -19.92 0.93
CA PRO A 153 0.06 -20.51 2.04
C PRO A 153 0.26 -19.71 3.35
N VAL A 154 -0.82 -19.56 4.13
CA VAL A 154 -0.79 -18.86 5.44
C VAL A 154 0.34 -19.33 6.33
N LYS A 155 0.52 -20.65 6.48
CA LYS A 155 1.60 -21.22 7.32
C LYS A 155 2.98 -20.82 6.83
N GLN A 156 3.22 -20.89 5.52
CA GLN A 156 4.50 -20.48 4.93
C GLN A 156 4.77 -18.97 5.18
N PHE A 157 3.73 -18.15 5.11
CA PHE A 157 3.86 -16.73 5.42
C PHE A 157 4.23 -16.51 6.89
N ILE A 158 3.57 -17.22 7.81
CA ILE A 158 3.82 -17.12 9.26
C ILE A 158 5.23 -17.61 9.62
N ASP A 159 5.74 -18.65 8.97
CA ASP A 159 7.07 -19.22 9.20
C ASP A 159 8.20 -18.27 8.76
N THR A 160 7.91 -17.33 7.84
CA THR A 160 8.90 -16.35 7.41
C THR A 160 9.11 -15.31 8.51
N PRO A 161 10.34 -15.17 9.06
CA PRO A 161 10.64 -14.19 10.11
C PRO A 161 10.29 -12.77 9.66
N ARG A 162 9.63 -12.01 10.54
CA ARG A 162 9.26 -10.61 10.31
C ARG A 162 9.53 -9.80 11.56
N GLU A 163 10.10 -8.63 11.36
CA GLU A 163 10.33 -7.67 12.43
C GLU A 163 9.05 -6.91 12.78
N GLY A 164 9.04 -6.32 13.97
CA GLY A 164 7.96 -5.48 14.43
C GLY A 164 6.77 -6.25 15.00
N ARG A 165 5.64 -5.57 15.08
CA ARG A 165 4.41 -6.12 15.67
C ARG A 165 3.59 -6.88 14.63
N LYS A 166 3.08 -8.01 15.05
CA LYS A 166 2.36 -8.93 14.17
C LYS A 166 0.96 -9.19 14.72
N PHE A 167 -0.06 -8.97 13.90
CA PHE A 167 -1.45 -9.11 14.29
C PHE A 167 -2.18 -10.09 13.38
N ILE A 168 -3.15 -10.80 13.94
CA ILE A 168 -4.10 -11.62 13.19
C ILE A 168 -5.53 -11.21 13.54
N CYS A 169 -6.30 -10.86 12.52
CA CYS A 169 -7.71 -10.51 12.65
C CYS A 169 -8.58 -11.73 12.37
N HIS A 170 -9.49 -12.08 13.28
CA HIS A 170 -10.44 -13.18 13.12
C HIS A 170 -11.73 -12.91 13.90
N CYS A 171 -12.77 -13.74 13.70
CA CYS A 171 -14.07 -13.59 14.34
C CYS A 171 -14.42 -14.73 15.32
N HIS A 172 -13.51 -15.68 15.60
CA HIS A 172 -13.74 -16.79 16.51
C HIS A 172 -13.96 -16.27 17.94
N GLU A 173 -15.10 -16.63 18.55
CA GLU A 173 -15.46 -16.18 19.91
C GLU A 173 -14.69 -16.90 21.00
N GLU A 174 -14.27 -18.14 20.76
CA GLU A 174 -13.50 -18.99 21.66
C GLU A 174 -12.04 -18.53 21.85
N ILE A 175 -11.51 -17.71 20.96
CA ILE A 175 -10.17 -17.15 21.07
C ILE A 175 -10.25 -15.68 21.50
N PRO A 176 -9.71 -15.31 22.67
CA PRO A 176 -9.75 -13.93 23.14
C PRO A 176 -9.09 -12.96 22.16
N ARG A 177 -9.73 -11.83 21.94
CA ARG A 177 -9.25 -10.75 21.06
C ARG A 177 -9.24 -9.42 21.80
N THR A 178 -8.22 -8.61 21.54
CA THR A 178 -8.16 -7.22 22.02
C THR A 178 -8.37 -6.30 20.81
N SER A 179 -8.96 -5.13 21.00
CA SER A 179 -9.06 -4.14 19.92
C SER A 179 -7.66 -3.77 19.40
N LEU A 180 -7.48 -3.71 18.07
CA LEU A 180 -6.22 -3.27 17.46
C LEU A 180 -5.81 -1.87 17.97
N GLN A 181 -6.79 -0.97 18.13
CA GLN A 181 -6.55 0.36 18.67
C GLN A 181 -5.97 0.31 20.08
N GLN A 182 -6.57 -0.48 20.99
CA GLN A 182 -6.06 -0.65 22.35
C GLN A 182 -4.63 -1.21 22.36
N LYS A 183 -4.35 -2.18 21.47
CA LYS A 183 -3.01 -2.74 21.34
C LYS A 183 -1.97 -1.71 20.91
N LEU A 184 -2.32 -0.76 20.08
CA LEU A 184 -1.43 0.34 19.70
C LEU A 184 -1.23 1.34 20.85
N GLU A 185 -2.29 1.65 21.60
CA GLU A 185 -2.25 2.58 22.77
C GLU A 185 -1.44 2.03 23.94
N GLU A 186 -1.48 0.72 24.21
CA GLU A 186 -0.68 0.06 25.26
C GLU A 186 0.82 0.35 25.14
N VAL A 187 1.34 0.42 23.92
CA VAL A 187 2.75 0.69 23.63
C VAL A 187 3.10 2.15 23.85
N GLN A 188 2.23 3.06 23.43
CA GLN A 188 2.46 4.49 23.64
C GLN A 188 2.58 4.81 25.14
N SER A 189 1.73 4.20 25.96
CA SER A 189 1.76 4.38 27.42
C SER A 189 3.02 3.79 28.07
N SER A 190 3.55 2.70 27.54
CA SER A 190 4.78 2.08 28.06
C SER A 190 6.06 2.82 27.63
N MET A 191 6.07 3.47 26.48
CA MET A 191 7.21 4.27 25.99
C MET A 191 7.38 5.59 26.76
N PHE A 192 6.32 6.16 27.31
CA PHE A 192 6.43 7.35 28.20
C PHE A 192 7.22 7.07 29.49
N ASN A 193 7.33 5.80 29.92
CA ASN A 193 8.02 5.41 31.15
C ASN A 193 9.47 4.93 30.94
N VAL A 194 9.93 4.79 29.70
CA VAL A 194 11.31 4.38 29.40
C VAL A 194 11.86 5.35 28.36
N GLN A 195 12.85 6.15 28.76
CA GLN A 195 13.71 6.92 27.85
C GLN A 195 14.55 5.95 27.02
N CYS A 196 13.92 5.18 26.13
CA CYS A 196 14.59 4.37 25.15
C CYS A 196 14.35 5.03 23.79
N SER A 197 15.34 5.80 23.35
CA SER A 197 15.43 6.34 22.01
C SER A 197 15.59 5.19 21.00
N THR A 198 14.51 4.53 20.62
CA THR A 198 14.52 3.70 19.42
C THR A 198 14.23 4.61 18.22
N ALA A 199 15.30 5.17 17.69
CA ALA A 199 15.30 5.92 16.42
C ALA A 199 15.01 5.01 15.19
N ASN A 200 14.44 3.82 15.40
CA ASN A 200 14.06 2.90 14.34
C ASN A 200 12.54 2.85 14.27
N GLY A 201 11.99 3.18 13.12
CA GLY A 201 10.56 3.12 12.83
C GLY A 201 9.96 1.75 13.17
N GLN A 202 8.67 1.74 13.46
CA GLN A 202 7.94 0.52 13.82
C GLN A 202 7.41 -0.17 12.56
N SER A 203 7.61 -1.49 12.49
CA SER A 203 6.99 -2.32 11.45
C SER A 203 5.76 -3.03 12.01
N PHE A 204 4.71 -3.08 11.19
CA PHE A 204 3.43 -3.72 11.52
C PHE A 204 3.04 -4.69 10.43
N THR A 205 2.73 -5.93 10.79
CA THR A 205 2.17 -6.93 9.87
C THR A 205 0.79 -7.36 10.36
N VAL A 206 -0.22 -7.29 9.50
CA VAL A 206 -1.59 -7.67 9.83
C VAL A 206 -2.09 -8.74 8.88
N LEU A 207 -2.54 -9.87 9.43
CA LEU A 207 -3.18 -10.96 8.69
C LEU A 207 -4.69 -10.73 8.65
N ILE A 208 -5.26 -10.78 7.44
CA ILE A 208 -6.70 -10.65 7.19
C ILE A 208 -7.19 -11.92 6.47
N GLY A 209 -8.17 -12.60 7.08
CA GLY A 209 -8.74 -13.84 6.56
C GLY A 209 -9.64 -13.67 5.34
N PRO A 210 -9.98 -14.80 4.66
CA PRO A 210 -10.96 -14.83 3.58
C PRO A 210 -12.39 -14.60 4.12
N GLU A 211 -13.39 -14.67 3.24
CA GLU A 211 -14.82 -14.55 3.65
C GLU A 211 -15.24 -15.60 4.68
N GLY A 212 -14.61 -16.78 4.66
CA GLY A 212 -14.82 -17.88 5.62
C GLY A 212 -13.97 -17.77 6.89
N ASP A 213 -13.21 -16.70 7.07
CA ASP A 213 -12.24 -16.51 8.15
C ASP A 213 -11.00 -17.42 8.04
N PHE A 214 -10.05 -17.26 8.92
CA PHE A 214 -8.99 -18.25 9.17
C PHE A 214 -9.58 -19.45 9.92
N SER A 215 -9.00 -20.63 9.76
CA SER A 215 -9.33 -21.74 10.63
C SER A 215 -8.78 -21.52 12.05
N ILE A 216 -9.38 -22.19 13.04
CA ILE A 216 -8.90 -22.12 14.43
C ILE A 216 -7.42 -22.53 14.50
N GLU A 217 -7.05 -23.58 13.76
CA GLU A 217 -5.67 -24.07 13.69
C GLU A 217 -4.72 -23.05 13.07
N GLU A 218 -5.16 -22.26 12.08
CA GLU A 218 -4.35 -21.19 11.48
C GLU A 218 -4.16 -20.04 12.48
N VAL A 219 -5.20 -19.66 13.22
CA VAL A 219 -5.11 -18.64 14.27
C VAL A 219 -4.17 -19.10 15.39
N GLU A 220 -4.36 -20.30 15.92
CA GLU A 220 -3.50 -20.85 16.97
C GLU A 220 -2.03 -20.96 16.51
N TYR A 221 -1.84 -21.31 15.23
CA TYR A 221 -0.50 -21.37 14.63
C TYR A 221 0.15 -19.98 14.62
N ALA A 222 -0.58 -18.95 14.20
CA ALA A 222 -0.10 -17.57 14.21
C ALA A 222 0.25 -17.09 15.63
N LEU A 223 -0.61 -17.39 16.63
CA LEU A 223 -0.35 -17.04 18.03
C LEU A 223 0.95 -17.68 18.57
N LYS A 224 1.20 -18.95 18.24
CA LYS A 224 2.45 -19.65 18.60
C LYS A 224 3.69 -19.02 17.97
N HIS A 225 3.53 -18.31 16.84
CA HIS A 225 4.61 -17.59 16.13
C HIS A 225 4.67 -16.09 16.46
N GLY A 226 4.02 -15.67 17.57
CA GLY A 226 4.11 -14.32 18.10
C GLY A 226 3.21 -13.30 17.41
N TYR A 227 2.16 -13.75 16.73
CA TYR A 227 1.09 -12.86 16.30
C TYR A 227 0.14 -12.59 17.48
N GLU A 228 -0.39 -11.38 17.56
CA GLU A 228 -1.38 -11.00 18.55
C GLU A 228 -2.79 -11.08 17.93
N SER A 229 -3.72 -11.71 18.65
CA SER A 229 -5.13 -11.80 18.25
C SER A 229 -5.82 -10.47 18.47
N VAL A 230 -6.40 -9.89 17.38
CA VAL A 230 -7.03 -8.57 17.44
C VAL A 230 -8.41 -8.53 16.78
N SER A 231 -9.26 -7.62 17.26
CA SER A 231 -10.51 -7.23 16.62
C SER A 231 -10.40 -5.83 16.01
N LEU A 232 -11.18 -5.57 14.97
CA LEU A 232 -11.28 -4.28 14.30
C LEU A 232 -12.59 -3.53 14.65
N GLY A 233 -13.24 -3.92 15.75
CA GLY A 233 -14.50 -3.36 16.22
C GLY A 233 -15.56 -4.43 16.43
N ASP A 234 -16.79 -3.99 16.75
CA ASP A 234 -17.90 -4.87 17.17
C ASP A 234 -18.63 -5.52 15.99
N PHE A 235 -18.48 -4.97 14.79
CA PHE A 235 -19.20 -5.45 13.62
C PHE A 235 -18.30 -6.31 12.73
N ARG A 236 -18.92 -7.34 12.11
CA ARG A 236 -18.23 -8.15 11.11
C ARG A 236 -17.99 -7.33 9.83
N LEU A 237 -16.74 -7.14 9.49
CA LEU A 237 -16.31 -6.45 8.27
C LEU A 237 -16.11 -7.44 7.12
N ARG A 238 -16.27 -6.97 5.89
CA ARG A 238 -15.80 -7.71 4.72
C ARG A 238 -14.27 -7.69 4.69
N THR A 239 -13.67 -8.70 4.09
CA THR A 239 -12.21 -8.88 4.00
C THR A 239 -11.49 -7.61 3.50
N GLU A 240 -11.95 -7.04 2.38
CA GLU A 240 -11.38 -5.80 1.83
C GLU A 240 -11.53 -4.60 2.76
N THR A 241 -12.66 -4.52 3.47
CA THR A 241 -12.92 -3.46 4.46
C THR A 241 -12.05 -3.63 5.69
N ALA A 242 -11.89 -4.87 6.19
CA ALA A 242 -11.04 -5.19 7.33
C ALA A 242 -9.58 -4.76 7.08
N ALA A 243 -9.05 -5.02 5.88
CA ALA A 243 -7.72 -4.59 5.50
C ALA A 243 -7.54 -3.06 5.57
N LEU A 244 -8.51 -2.29 5.06
CA LEU A 244 -8.44 -0.82 5.09
C LEU A 244 -8.62 -0.25 6.50
N VAL A 245 -9.51 -0.84 7.32
CA VAL A 245 -9.69 -0.45 8.72
C VAL A 245 -8.42 -0.72 9.52
N ALA A 246 -7.81 -1.89 9.37
CA ALA A 246 -6.53 -2.20 10.03
C ALA A 246 -5.42 -1.22 9.63
N LEU A 247 -5.26 -0.96 8.33
CA LEU A 247 -4.29 0.00 7.81
C LEU A 247 -4.52 1.40 8.39
N MET A 248 -5.76 1.90 8.36
CA MET A 248 -6.09 3.24 8.84
C MET A 248 -5.89 3.35 10.36
N THR A 249 -6.27 2.32 11.13
CA THR A 249 -6.08 2.30 12.59
C THR A 249 -4.59 2.44 12.94
N ILE A 250 -3.71 1.72 12.24
CA ILE A 250 -2.26 1.82 12.46
C ILE A 250 -1.73 3.20 12.03
N LYS A 251 -2.17 3.72 10.88
CA LYS A 251 -1.74 5.06 10.42
C LYS A 251 -2.12 6.16 11.40
N LEU A 252 -3.35 6.16 11.91
CA LEU A 252 -3.82 7.16 12.87
C LEU A 252 -3.17 7.01 14.24
N GLY A 253 -2.98 5.76 14.70
CA GLY A 253 -2.30 5.48 15.97
C GLY A 253 -0.85 5.99 15.97
N ASN A 254 -0.17 5.99 14.82
CA ASN A 254 1.22 6.45 14.72
C ASN A 254 1.37 7.95 14.42
N ASN A 255 0.33 8.64 13.94
CA ASN A 255 0.38 10.08 13.64
C ASN A 255 0.18 10.98 14.85
N ASN A 256 -0.07 10.42 16.03
CA ASN A 256 -0.21 11.18 17.29
C ASN A 256 1.12 11.37 18.03
N GLN A 257 2.25 11.30 17.31
CA GLN A 257 3.60 11.59 17.83
C GLN A 257 4.07 12.98 17.39
#